data_2c4b24850d9d4443e1081a2af3dbdaf7
#
_entry.id   2c4b24850d9d4443e1081a2af3dbdaf7
#
_cell.length_a   1.000
_cell.length_b   1.000
_cell.length_c   1.000
_cell.angle_alpha   90.00
_cell.angle_beta   90.00
_cell.angle_gamma   90.00
#
_symmetry.space_group_name_H-M   'P 1'
#
loop_
_entity.id
_entity.type
_entity.pdbx_description
1 polymer ?
#
loop_
_entity_poly.entity_id
_entity_poly.type
_entity_poly.pdbx_seq_one_letter_code
_entity_poly.pdbx_strand_id
1 'polypeptide(L)'
;MINRYDNFTKLREIVLGSVNRSMLDVVDKKDKQFFTDILDGQDSVFQELQKILEQFGVKIHRPNLFDHSKLKHKLGIPFHSINYVYSSISPYDNFLTIENAVIEMTSVSPSSAYDHVQYTHIWKEKFDQGSRWLSMPRPSYSRVAEQELPNNEPYADGPCFLLLGDTVFVTEKYCVNDTALQWFKREFPNLKFKIFPHTKGHLDSYFAVIQPGLAISGLHKSKLPDEFQNWEIIEFGPEDYSGVEFRNAAMQDNDYANTTLAVNTLLLDENHMIVIDSMLDTHKSAIKKLESKKVNLIPLKYDVCRWTNQGIACITNPVVREGKCESYID
;
A
#
# COMPACT_ATOMS: atom_id res chain seq x y z
N MET A 1 16.03 13.18 -5.05
CA MET A 1 16.46 12.37 -3.89
C MET A 1 15.23 11.96 -3.13
N ILE A 2 15.19 10.78 -2.52
CA ILE A 2 14.07 10.31 -1.68
C ILE A 2 14.03 11.14 -0.39
N ASN A 3 12.82 11.45 0.08
CA ASN A 3 12.55 12.07 1.36
C ASN A 3 11.16 11.64 1.85
N ARG A 4 11.10 10.70 2.78
CA ARG A 4 9.82 10.23 3.32
C ARG A 4 9.95 9.89 4.81
N TYR A 5 9.27 10.66 5.64
CA TYR A 5 9.18 10.49 7.09
C TYR A 5 7.75 10.28 7.58
N ASP A 6 6.76 10.51 6.70
CA ASP A 6 5.35 10.42 7.03
C ASP A 6 4.50 10.09 5.78
N ASN A 7 3.18 10.06 5.97
CA ASN A 7 2.21 9.82 4.91
C ASN A 7 1.25 10.99 4.69
N PHE A 8 1.43 12.13 5.37
CA PHE A 8 0.48 13.26 5.37
C PHE A 8 1.05 14.59 4.90
N THR A 9 2.34 14.85 5.04
CA THR A 9 2.95 16.08 4.52
C THR A 9 2.87 16.13 3.00
N LYS A 10 3.06 17.31 2.43
CA LYS A 10 2.88 17.56 0.99
C LYS A 10 3.66 16.59 0.14
N LEU A 11 2.93 15.87 -0.71
CA LEU A 11 3.46 14.91 -1.67
C LEU A 11 4.08 15.63 -2.87
N ARG A 12 5.31 15.27 -3.23
CA ARG A 12 6.05 15.86 -4.36
C ARG A 12 6.35 14.88 -5.46
N GLU A 13 6.68 13.63 -5.10
CA GLU A 13 6.95 12.58 -6.08
C GLU A 13 6.35 11.25 -5.61
N ILE A 14 5.81 10.50 -6.55
CA ILE A 14 5.15 9.23 -6.29
C ILE A 14 5.44 8.22 -7.40
N VAL A 15 5.54 6.94 -7.06
CA VAL A 15 5.41 5.85 -8.01
C VAL A 15 3.95 5.48 -8.11
N LEU A 16 3.41 5.43 -9.31
CA LEU A 16 2.07 4.96 -9.61
C LEU A 16 2.17 3.65 -10.37
N GLY A 17 1.43 2.63 -9.95
CA GLY A 17 1.38 1.33 -10.61
C GLY A 17 0.91 1.40 -12.06
N SER A 18 1.00 0.31 -12.77
CA SER A 18 0.56 0.20 -14.17
C SER A 18 -0.02 -1.18 -14.45
N VAL A 19 -0.97 -1.23 -15.37
CA VAL A 19 -1.54 -2.48 -15.87
C VAL A 19 -0.58 -3.15 -16.84
N ASN A 20 -0.20 -4.39 -16.58
CA ASN A 20 0.61 -5.20 -17.48
C ASN A 20 -0.25 -6.28 -18.17
N ARG A 21 -0.67 -6.02 -19.40
CA ARG A 21 -1.56 -6.89 -20.16
C ARG A 21 -0.91 -8.20 -20.65
N SER A 22 0.43 -8.30 -20.65
CA SER A 22 1.11 -9.55 -21.00
C SER A 22 0.80 -10.68 -20.02
N MET A 23 0.26 -10.35 -18.86
CA MET A 23 -0.22 -11.32 -17.87
C MET A 23 -1.41 -12.14 -18.38
N LEU A 24 -2.23 -11.57 -19.26
CA LEU A 24 -3.37 -12.28 -19.87
C LEU A 24 -2.92 -13.47 -20.73
N ASP A 25 -1.66 -13.53 -21.13
CA ASP A 25 -1.12 -14.65 -21.91
C ASP A 25 -0.84 -15.90 -21.06
N VAL A 26 -0.84 -15.75 -19.74
CA VAL A 26 -0.63 -16.85 -18.78
C VAL A 26 -1.90 -17.25 -18.03
N VAL A 27 -2.99 -16.49 -18.21
CA VAL A 27 -4.31 -16.77 -17.63
C VAL A 27 -5.07 -17.81 -18.48
N ASP A 28 -5.83 -18.68 -17.83
CA ASP A 28 -6.70 -19.65 -18.51
C ASP A 28 -7.69 -18.94 -19.44
N LYS A 29 -7.95 -19.56 -20.61
CA LYS A 29 -8.85 -18.97 -21.63
C LYS A 29 -10.24 -18.65 -21.09
N LYS A 30 -10.77 -19.49 -20.19
CA LYS A 30 -12.09 -19.31 -19.57
C LYS A 30 -12.19 -18.05 -18.70
N ASP A 31 -11.08 -17.65 -18.08
CA ASP A 31 -11.01 -16.53 -17.14
C ASP A 31 -10.50 -15.24 -17.81
N LYS A 32 -10.03 -15.34 -19.06
CA LYS A 32 -9.36 -14.24 -19.77
C LYS A 32 -10.22 -12.98 -19.89
N GLN A 33 -11.51 -13.12 -20.19
CA GLN A 33 -12.43 -11.98 -20.30
C GLN A 33 -12.62 -11.28 -18.95
N PHE A 34 -12.84 -12.05 -17.89
CA PHE A 34 -12.97 -11.51 -16.52
C PHE A 34 -11.74 -10.68 -16.10
N PHE A 35 -10.54 -11.21 -16.32
CA PHE A 35 -9.33 -10.46 -16.00
C PHE A 35 -9.10 -9.28 -16.94
N THR A 36 -9.52 -9.36 -18.20
CA THR A 36 -9.46 -8.22 -19.13
C THR A 36 -10.31 -7.06 -18.59
N ASP A 37 -11.54 -7.34 -18.17
CA ASP A 37 -12.46 -6.31 -17.63
C ASP A 37 -11.90 -5.65 -16.36
N ILE A 38 -11.28 -6.44 -15.48
CA ILE A 38 -10.60 -5.90 -14.28
C ILE A 38 -9.43 -5.00 -14.67
N LEU A 39 -8.59 -5.42 -15.60
CA LEU A 39 -7.43 -4.64 -16.02
C LEU A 39 -7.85 -3.35 -16.76
N ASP A 40 -8.93 -3.37 -17.54
CA ASP A 40 -9.49 -2.18 -18.18
C ASP A 40 -10.01 -1.18 -17.14
N GLY A 41 -10.74 -1.69 -16.14
CA GLY A 41 -11.16 -0.86 -15.02
C GLY A 41 -9.99 -0.28 -14.24
N GLN A 42 -8.96 -1.06 -13.96
CA GLN A 42 -7.76 -0.61 -13.25
C GLN A 42 -6.97 0.43 -14.06
N ASP A 43 -6.88 0.28 -15.37
CA ASP A 43 -6.21 1.25 -16.24
C ASP A 43 -6.95 2.61 -16.22
N SER A 44 -8.28 2.58 -16.21
CA SER A 44 -9.11 3.79 -16.07
C SER A 44 -8.84 4.50 -14.74
N VAL A 45 -8.72 3.75 -13.63
CA VAL A 45 -8.35 4.28 -12.31
C VAL A 45 -6.99 4.96 -12.36
N PHE A 46 -5.99 4.33 -12.96
CA PHE A 46 -4.66 4.93 -13.08
C PHE A 46 -4.65 6.23 -13.90
N GLN A 47 -5.46 6.30 -14.97
CA GLN A 47 -5.57 7.50 -15.78
C GLN A 47 -6.23 8.65 -15.00
N GLU A 48 -7.28 8.37 -14.23
CA GLU A 48 -7.94 9.37 -13.40
C GLU A 48 -7.04 9.82 -12.25
N LEU A 49 -6.44 8.89 -11.52
CA LEU A 49 -5.51 9.19 -10.42
C LEU A 49 -4.30 10.00 -10.92
N GLN A 50 -3.78 9.68 -12.09
CA GLN A 50 -2.69 10.44 -12.71
C GLN A 50 -3.10 11.91 -12.93
N LYS A 51 -4.28 12.17 -13.47
CA LYS A 51 -4.80 13.54 -13.69
C LYS A 51 -4.92 14.32 -12.37
N ILE A 52 -5.42 13.66 -11.31
CA ILE A 52 -5.52 14.29 -9.99
C ILE A 52 -4.11 14.65 -9.48
N LEU A 53 -3.16 13.71 -9.53
CA LEU A 53 -1.79 13.93 -9.07
C LEU A 53 -1.10 15.07 -9.84
N GLU A 54 -1.28 15.13 -11.16
CA GLU A 54 -0.74 16.19 -12.03
C GLU A 54 -1.31 17.56 -11.68
N GLN A 55 -2.60 17.67 -11.36
CA GLN A 55 -3.24 18.91 -10.92
C GLN A 55 -2.65 19.45 -9.61
N PHE A 56 -2.16 18.57 -8.75
CA PHE A 56 -1.45 18.93 -7.51
C PHE A 56 0.06 19.13 -7.69
N GLY A 57 0.56 19.03 -8.93
CA GLY A 57 1.98 19.21 -9.24
C GLY A 57 2.87 18.09 -8.74
N VAL A 58 2.33 16.89 -8.55
CA VAL A 58 3.07 15.71 -8.12
C VAL A 58 3.80 15.10 -9.31
N LYS A 59 5.11 14.89 -9.18
CA LYS A 59 5.89 14.17 -10.19
C LYS A 59 5.58 12.66 -10.09
N ILE A 60 5.16 12.07 -11.20
CA ILE A 60 4.75 10.66 -11.27
C ILE A 60 5.83 9.84 -11.96
N HIS A 61 6.19 8.71 -11.34
CA HIS A 61 7.04 7.68 -11.91
C HIS A 61 6.18 6.45 -12.24
N ARG A 62 6.50 5.77 -13.35
CA ARG A 62 5.81 4.57 -13.81
C ARG A 62 6.78 3.40 -13.98
N PRO A 63 6.36 2.14 -13.75
CA PRO A 63 7.20 0.98 -14.04
C PRO A 63 7.46 0.81 -15.54
N ASN A 64 8.61 0.25 -15.89
CA ASN A 64 8.90 -0.29 -17.21
C ASN A 64 8.38 -1.73 -17.28
N LEU A 65 7.24 -1.93 -17.91
CA LEU A 65 6.57 -3.22 -17.95
C LEU A 65 7.38 -4.22 -18.77
N PHE A 66 7.55 -5.42 -18.26
CA PHE A 66 8.17 -6.53 -18.98
C PHE A 66 7.12 -7.53 -19.49
N ASP A 67 7.50 -8.32 -20.47
CA ASP A 67 6.66 -9.38 -21.03
C ASP A 67 6.74 -10.63 -20.13
N HIS A 68 5.69 -10.92 -19.38
CA HIS A 68 5.62 -12.06 -18.47
C HIS A 68 5.75 -13.40 -19.19
N SER A 69 5.31 -13.51 -20.45
CA SER A 69 5.44 -14.75 -21.22
C SER A 69 6.91 -15.12 -21.45
N LYS A 70 7.76 -14.10 -21.62
CA LYS A 70 9.22 -14.30 -21.77
C LYS A 70 9.90 -14.70 -20.47
N LEU A 71 9.43 -14.19 -19.33
CA LEU A 71 9.96 -14.58 -18.02
C LEU A 71 9.65 -16.03 -17.67
N LYS A 72 8.42 -16.49 -17.89
CA LYS A 72 8.02 -17.87 -17.65
C LYS A 72 8.98 -18.87 -18.28
N HIS A 73 9.35 -18.64 -19.55
CA HIS A 73 10.25 -19.54 -20.26
C HIS A 73 11.71 -19.49 -19.78
N LYS A 74 12.17 -18.35 -19.27
CA LYS A 74 13.57 -18.18 -18.86
C LYS A 74 13.86 -18.59 -17.43
N LEU A 75 12.92 -18.43 -16.52
CA LEU A 75 13.13 -18.60 -15.08
C LEU A 75 12.57 -19.90 -14.54
N GLY A 76 11.77 -20.65 -15.32
CA GLY A 76 11.18 -21.92 -14.88
C GLY A 76 10.23 -21.82 -13.68
N ILE A 77 9.78 -20.61 -13.33
CA ILE A 77 8.91 -20.38 -12.20
C ILE A 77 7.47 -20.73 -12.60
N PRO A 78 6.79 -21.61 -11.86
CA PRO A 78 5.39 -21.91 -12.10
C PRO A 78 4.53 -20.70 -11.68
N PHE A 79 3.97 -20.01 -12.67
CA PHE A 79 3.02 -18.94 -12.45
C PHE A 79 1.62 -19.52 -12.31
N HIS A 80 1.22 -19.92 -11.10
CA HIS A 80 -0.05 -20.63 -10.87
C HIS A 80 -1.07 -19.84 -10.05
N SER A 81 -0.81 -18.59 -9.67
CA SER A 81 -1.75 -17.85 -8.87
C SER A 81 -2.30 -16.60 -9.55
N ILE A 82 -3.56 -16.34 -9.28
CA ILE A 82 -4.31 -15.12 -9.60
C ILE A 82 -3.57 -13.83 -9.19
N ASN A 83 -2.78 -13.88 -8.12
CA ASN A 83 -1.97 -12.76 -7.62
C ASN A 83 -0.97 -12.22 -8.65
N TYR A 84 -0.68 -13.02 -9.68
CA TYR A 84 0.22 -12.64 -10.75
C TYR A 84 -0.30 -11.50 -11.63
N VAL A 85 -1.62 -11.46 -11.82
CA VAL A 85 -2.26 -10.45 -12.67
C VAL A 85 -2.10 -9.04 -12.10
N TYR A 86 -1.79 -8.93 -10.81
CA TYR A 86 -1.74 -7.65 -10.10
C TYR A 86 -0.34 -7.13 -9.77
N SER A 87 0.71 -7.84 -10.18
CA SER A 87 2.08 -7.56 -9.72
C SER A 87 2.59 -6.14 -10.01
N SER A 88 2.30 -5.60 -11.20
CA SER A 88 2.72 -4.24 -11.57
C SER A 88 1.77 -3.14 -11.06
N ILE A 89 0.64 -3.53 -10.49
CA ILE A 89 -0.38 -2.61 -10.00
C ILE A 89 0.01 -2.05 -8.62
N SER A 90 0.72 -2.84 -7.80
CA SER A 90 0.99 -2.55 -6.38
C SER A 90 2.47 -2.25 -6.10
N PRO A 91 2.96 -1.07 -6.43
CA PRO A 91 4.35 -0.72 -6.12
C PRO A 91 4.65 -0.68 -4.62
N TYR A 92 3.64 -0.42 -3.77
CA TYR A 92 3.86 -0.32 -2.34
C TYR A 92 4.18 -1.67 -1.69
N ASP A 93 3.59 -2.76 -2.16
CA ASP A 93 3.88 -4.10 -1.64
C ASP A 93 5.36 -4.48 -1.83
N ASN A 94 5.97 -4.00 -2.92
CA ASN A 94 7.32 -4.35 -3.33
C ASN A 94 8.40 -3.42 -2.80
N PHE A 95 8.04 -2.20 -2.38
CA PHE A 95 9.02 -1.19 -1.98
C PHE A 95 8.52 -0.38 -0.78
N LEU A 96 9.43 -0.13 0.13
CA LEU A 96 9.26 0.89 1.16
C LEU A 96 10.26 2.02 0.93
N THR A 97 9.76 3.24 0.77
CA THR A 97 10.60 4.44 0.87
C THR A 97 10.55 4.96 2.30
N ILE A 98 11.71 5.26 2.89
CA ILE A 98 11.84 5.70 4.27
C ILE A 98 13.12 6.54 4.43
N GLU A 99 13.04 7.68 5.10
CA GLU A 99 14.15 8.67 5.15
C GLU A 99 14.60 9.03 3.72
N ASN A 100 15.88 8.81 3.40
CA ASN A 100 16.45 8.98 2.06
C ASN A 100 16.70 7.64 1.35
N ALA A 101 16.02 6.58 1.75
CA ALA A 101 16.23 5.23 1.23
C ALA A 101 15.00 4.69 0.50
N VAL A 102 15.24 3.82 -0.49
CA VAL A 102 14.28 2.83 -0.96
C VAL A 102 14.75 1.45 -0.53
N ILE A 103 13.81 0.63 -0.11
CA ILE A 103 14.04 -0.75 0.27
C ILE A 103 13.24 -1.64 -0.68
N GLU A 104 13.94 -2.53 -1.37
CA GLU A 104 13.29 -3.65 -2.06
C GLU A 104 12.82 -4.65 -1.00
N MET A 105 11.51 -4.74 -0.85
CA MET A 105 10.88 -5.61 0.13
C MET A 105 10.93 -7.06 -0.32
N THR A 106 10.85 -7.95 0.62
CA THR A 106 10.71 -9.38 0.36
C THR A 106 9.34 -9.83 0.80
N SER A 107 8.40 -9.78 -0.15
CA SER A 107 7.04 -10.23 0.09
C SER A 107 6.97 -11.73 0.34
N VAL A 108 5.97 -12.15 1.11
CA VAL A 108 5.62 -13.57 1.28
C VAL A 108 5.13 -14.23 -0.01
N SER A 109 4.75 -13.43 -1.00
CA SER A 109 4.28 -13.94 -2.29
C SER A 109 5.44 -14.22 -3.25
N PRO A 110 5.65 -15.47 -3.69
CA PRO A 110 6.68 -15.80 -4.68
C PRO A 110 6.49 -15.06 -6.00
N SER A 111 5.24 -14.73 -6.34
CA SER A 111 4.91 -14.01 -7.57
C SER A 111 5.50 -12.60 -7.61
N SER A 112 5.69 -11.97 -6.45
CA SER A 112 6.23 -10.61 -6.35
C SER A 112 7.77 -10.56 -6.43
N ALA A 113 8.43 -11.71 -6.43
CA ALA A 113 9.90 -11.78 -6.35
C ALA A 113 10.66 -11.06 -7.49
N TYR A 114 10.01 -10.89 -8.64
CA TYR A 114 10.61 -10.25 -9.82
C TYR A 114 9.97 -8.92 -10.17
N ASP A 115 8.95 -8.49 -9.45
CA ASP A 115 8.23 -7.26 -9.77
C ASP A 115 9.10 -6.02 -9.62
N HIS A 116 10.04 -6.05 -8.69
CA HIS A 116 11.00 -4.97 -8.46
C HIS A 116 11.82 -4.60 -9.71
N VAL A 117 12.05 -5.53 -10.63
CA VAL A 117 12.82 -5.28 -11.87
C VAL A 117 12.16 -4.18 -12.72
N GLN A 118 10.84 -4.08 -12.71
CA GLN A 118 10.08 -3.09 -13.47
C GLN A 118 10.33 -1.65 -12.99
N TYR A 119 10.79 -1.48 -11.76
CA TYR A 119 11.00 -0.19 -11.11
C TYR A 119 12.47 0.21 -11.00
N THR A 120 13.39 -0.66 -11.41
CA THR A 120 14.85 -0.47 -11.29
C THR A 120 15.34 0.87 -11.83
N HIS A 121 14.77 1.34 -12.96
CA HIS A 121 15.17 2.62 -13.56
C HIS A 121 14.83 3.82 -12.66
N ILE A 122 13.71 3.75 -11.91
CA ILE A 122 13.28 4.79 -10.96
C ILE A 122 14.27 4.83 -9.80
N TRP A 123 14.57 3.66 -9.23
CA TRP A 123 15.45 3.58 -8.06
C TRP A 123 16.90 3.90 -8.42
N LYS A 124 17.33 3.55 -9.65
CA LYS A 124 18.63 3.98 -10.14
C LYS A 124 18.74 5.50 -10.27
N GLU A 125 17.71 6.19 -10.80
CA GLU A 125 17.66 7.65 -10.83
C GLU A 125 17.82 8.24 -9.42
N LYS A 126 17.11 7.67 -8.42
CA LYS A 126 17.18 8.14 -7.04
C LYS A 126 18.54 7.85 -6.39
N PHE A 127 19.12 6.70 -6.67
CA PHE A 127 20.47 6.34 -6.22
C PHE A 127 21.53 7.30 -6.81
N ASP A 128 21.46 7.60 -8.09
CA ASP A 128 22.36 8.58 -8.73
C ASP A 128 22.23 9.99 -8.14
N GLN A 129 21.07 10.31 -7.55
CA GLN A 129 20.81 11.55 -6.80
C GLN A 129 21.29 11.49 -5.34
N GLY A 130 21.87 10.39 -4.88
CA GLY A 130 22.42 10.22 -3.54
C GLY A 130 21.48 9.54 -2.53
N SER A 131 20.36 8.96 -2.97
CA SER A 131 19.53 8.13 -2.10
C SER A 131 20.17 6.76 -1.87
N ARG A 132 19.88 6.16 -0.71
CA ARG A 132 20.25 4.77 -0.44
C ARG A 132 19.28 3.83 -1.19
N TRP A 133 19.83 2.77 -1.77
CA TRP A 133 19.06 1.70 -2.37
C TRP A 133 19.43 0.39 -1.69
N LEU A 134 18.50 -0.15 -0.92
CA LEU A 134 18.69 -1.33 -0.08
C LEU A 134 17.83 -2.48 -0.59
N SER A 135 18.30 -3.70 -0.43
CA SER A 135 17.52 -4.91 -0.69
C SER A 135 17.49 -5.75 0.58
N MET A 136 16.28 -6.12 1.01
CA MET A 136 16.13 -7.08 2.12
C MET A 136 16.73 -8.43 1.73
N PRO A 137 17.30 -9.18 2.70
CA PRO A 137 17.67 -10.57 2.47
C PRO A 137 16.44 -11.36 2.00
N ARG A 138 16.59 -12.14 0.93
CA ARG A 138 15.48 -12.91 0.35
C ARG A 138 15.32 -14.26 1.03
N PRO A 139 14.09 -14.69 1.36
CA PRO A 139 13.84 -16.01 1.89
C PRO A 139 14.07 -17.11 0.83
N SER A 140 14.19 -18.34 1.29
CA SER A 140 14.27 -19.51 0.42
C SER A 140 12.95 -19.74 -0.32
N TYR A 141 12.98 -19.70 -1.64
CA TYR A 141 11.78 -19.85 -2.48
C TYR A 141 11.13 -21.24 -2.38
N SER A 142 11.85 -22.27 -1.97
CA SER A 142 11.26 -23.60 -1.77
C SER A 142 10.16 -23.61 -0.70
N ARG A 143 10.34 -22.83 0.36
CA ARG A 143 9.33 -22.72 1.44
C ARG A 143 8.17 -21.80 1.05
N VAL A 144 8.44 -20.74 0.31
CA VAL A 144 7.42 -19.82 -0.19
C VAL A 144 6.51 -20.51 -1.23
N ALA A 145 7.06 -21.42 -2.05
CA ALA A 145 6.29 -22.22 -3.00
C ALA A 145 5.33 -23.21 -2.31
N GLU A 146 5.63 -23.63 -1.08
CA GLU A 146 4.80 -24.51 -0.27
C GLU A 146 3.76 -23.76 0.57
N GLN A 147 3.66 -22.44 0.43
CA GLN A 147 2.79 -21.54 1.21
C GLN A 147 3.10 -21.53 2.71
N GLU A 148 4.22 -22.07 3.12
CA GLU A 148 4.71 -21.96 4.48
C GLU A 148 5.47 -20.63 4.64
N LEU A 149 4.98 -19.77 5.54
CA LEU A 149 5.70 -18.55 5.90
C LEU A 149 7.01 -18.93 6.60
N PRO A 150 8.17 -18.52 6.06
CA PRO A 150 9.45 -18.90 6.65
C PRO A 150 9.62 -18.19 8.00
N ASN A 151 9.50 -18.94 9.09
CA ASN A 151 9.60 -18.38 10.44
C ASN A 151 10.97 -17.75 10.75
N ASN A 152 12.03 -18.17 10.05
CA ASN A 152 13.41 -17.79 10.33
C ASN A 152 14.05 -16.86 9.29
N GLU A 153 13.38 -16.61 8.19
CA GLU A 153 13.89 -15.80 7.08
C GLU A 153 13.12 -14.48 7.00
N PRO A 154 13.78 -13.34 6.73
CA PRO A 154 13.11 -12.04 6.75
C PRO A 154 12.11 -11.91 5.61
N TYR A 155 10.90 -11.52 5.94
CA TYR A 155 9.90 -11.08 4.97
C TYR A 155 9.12 -9.89 5.52
N ALA A 156 8.79 -8.94 4.65
CA ALA A 156 7.92 -7.83 4.95
C ALA A 156 7.35 -7.23 3.65
N ASP A 157 6.14 -6.71 3.73
CA ASP A 157 5.52 -5.88 2.70
C ASP A 157 5.55 -4.41 3.11
N GLY A 158 5.71 -3.48 2.15
CA GLY A 158 5.79 -2.05 2.44
C GLY A 158 4.60 -1.48 3.22
N PRO A 159 3.34 -1.84 2.90
CA PRO A 159 2.16 -1.36 3.62
C PRO A 159 2.06 -1.80 5.08
N CYS A 160 2.94 -2.69 5.54
CA CYS A 160 3.01 -3.07 6.95
C CYS A 160 3.60 -1.98 7.85
N PHE A 161 4.12 -0.90 7.26
CA PHE A 161 4.83 0.17 7.96
C PHE A 161 4.08 1.50 7.84
N LEU A 162 3.78 2.12 8.99
CA LEU A 162 3.27 3.48 9.08
C LEU A 162 4.39 4.39 9.57
N LEU A 163 4.79 5.33 8.73
CA LEU A 163 5.82 6.30 9.05
C LEU A 163 5.21 7.52 9.77
N LEU A 164 5.78 7.89 10.89
CA LEU A 164 5.36 9.02 11.70
C LEU A 164 6.58 9.73 12.28
N GLY A 165 7.31 10.44 11.41
CA GLY A 165 8.53 11.15 11.75
C GLY A 165 9.66 10.23 12.18
N ASP A 166 10.08 10.31 13.44
CA ASP A 166 11.13 9.47 14.04
C ASP A 166 10.63 8.09 14.48
N THR A 167 9.33 7.86 14.39
CA THR A 167 8.68 6.62 14.83
C THR A 167 8.04 5.90 13.65
N VAL A 168 8.22 4.59 13.62
CA VAL A 168 7.64 3.68 12.63
C VAL A 168 6.79 2.65 13.34
N PHE A 169 5.49 2.67 13.09
CA PHE A 169 4.61 1.59 13.54
C PHE A 169 4.60 0.46 12.54
N VAL A 170 4.61 -0.75 13.05
CA VAL A 170 4.67 -1.99 12.25
C VAL A 170 3.50 -2.88 12.65
N THR A 171 2.83 -3.47 11.68
CA THR A 171 1.75 -4.43 11.94
C THR A 171 2.20 -5.55 12.89
N GLU A 172 1.29 -6.04 13.73
CA GLU A 172 1.61 -7.04 14.76
C GLU A 172 2.09 -8.37 14.17
N LYS A 173 1.44 -8.85 13.11
CA LYS A 173 1.73 -10.16 12.50
C LYS A 173 1.27 -10.20 11.04
N TYR A 174 1.65 -11.25 10.34
CA TYR A 174 1.15 -11.72 9.06
C TYR A 174 2.01 -11.35 7.85
N CYS A 175 2.35 -10.10 7.62
CA CYS A 175 3.13 -9.68 6.45
C CYS A 175 4.47 -9.03 6.83
N VAL A 176 4.89 -9.21 8.07
CA VAL A 176 6.22 -8.88 8.57
C VAL A 176 6.56 -9.85 9.71
N ASN A 177 7.79 -10.33 9.75
CA ASN A 177 8.24 -11.18 10.85
C ASN A 177 9.33 -10.52 11.70
N ASP A 178 9.64 -11.13 12.84
CA ASP A 178 10.62 -10.60 13.80
C ASP A 178 12.02 -10.44 13.19
N THR A 179 12.41 -11.35 12.27
CA THR A 179 13.71 -11.27 11.59
C THR A 179 13.79 -10.06 10.67
N ALA A 180 12.72 -9.77 9.92
CA ALA A 180 12.62 -8.54 9.12
C ALA A 180 12.67 -7.30 10.01
N LEU A 181 11.90 -7.28 11.11
CA LEU A 181 11.88 -6.14 12.03
C LEU A 181 13.27 -5.91 12.66
N GLN A 182 14.00 -6.95 13.02
CA GLN A 182 15.38 -6.84 13.50
C GLN A 182 16.32 -6.26 12.43
N TRP A 183 16.14 -6.68 11.16
CA TRP A 183 16.90 -6.12 10.05
C TRP A 183 16.63 -4.62 9.91
N PHE A 184 15.37 -4.19 9.91
CA PHE A 184 14.99 -2.77 9.85
C PHE A 184 15.59 -1.95 10.98
N LYS A 185 15.56 -2.45 12.23
CA LYS A 185 16.17 -1.78 13.39
C LYS A 185 17.68 -1.58 13.25
N ARG A 186 18.36 -2.48 12.55
CA ARG A 186 19.82 -2.36 12.28
C ARG A 186 20.12 -1.37 11.15
N GLU A 187 19.30 -1.38 10.09
CA GLU A 187 19.47 -0.46 8.95
C GLU A 187 19.07 0.98 9.26
N PHE A 188 18.14 1.17 10.18
CA PHE A 188 17.59 2.47 10.58
C PHE A 188 17.66 2.66 12.10
N PRO A 189 18.87 2.76 12.68
CA PRO A 189 19.08 2.79 14.14
C PRO A 189 18.55 4.07 14.80
N ASN A 190 18.30 5.12 14.04
CA ASN A 190 17.78 6.39 14.54
C ASN A 190 16.25 6.42 14.60
N LEU A 191 15.57 5.42 14.01
CA LEU A 191 14.11 5.31 14.02
C LEU A 191 13.63 4.40 15.17
N LYS A 192 12.52 4.77 15.75
CA LYS A 192 11.84 4.02 16.81
C LYS A 192 10.80 3.11 16.20
N PHE A 193 11.00 1.78 16.24
CA PHE A 193 10.03 0.81 15.73
C PHE A 193 9.10 0.33 16.85
N LYS A 194 7.80 0.53 16.68
CA LYS A 194 6.73 0.13 17.60
C LYS A 194 5.75 -0.81 16.91
N ILE A 195 5.22 -1.78 17.64
CA ILE A 195 4.18 -2.68 17.12
C ILE A 195 2.82 -1.99 17.20
N PHE A 196 2.06 -2.06 16.10
CA PHE A 196 0.67 -1.64 16.07
C PHE A 196 -0.21 -2.85 16.37
N PRO A 197 -0.82 -2.94 17.57
CA PRO A 197 -1.55 -4.12 18.00
C PRO A 197 -2.85 -4.32 17.22
N HIS A 198 -3.41 -5.53 17.32
CA HIS A 198 -4.71 -5.91 16.74
C HIS A 198 -4.80 -5.81 15.21
N THR A 199 -3.67 -5.78 14.51
CA THR A 199 -3.62 -5.78 13.05
C THR A 199 -3.25 -7.15 12.50
N LYS A 200 -3.93 -7.57 11.43
CA LYS A 200 -3.71 -8.85 10.75
C LYS A 200 -3.58 -8.62 9.25
N GLY A 201 -2.48 -8.02 8.81
CA GLY A 201 -2.27 -7.67 7.41
C GLY A 201 -1.63 -6.30 7.25
N HIS A 202 -1.88 -5.65 6.13
CA HIS A 202 -1.33 -4.34 5.82
C HIS A 202 -1.88 -3.26 6.75
N LEU A 203 -1.01 -2.47 7.36
CA LEU A 203 -1.38 -1.47 8.36
C LEU A 203 -2.17 -0.30 7.75
N ASP A 204 -1.88 0.05 6.50
CA ASP A 204 -2.60 1.08 5.73
C ASP A 204 -4.08 0.77 5.49
N SER A 205 -4.47 -0.48 5.73
CA SER A 205 -5.88 -0.93 5.69
C SER A 205 -6.61 -0.73 7.02
N TYR A 206 -5.89 -0.42 8.08
CA TYR A 206 -6.46 -0.24 9.43
C TYR A 206 -6.38 1.18 9.94
N PHE A 207 -5.35 1.92 9.52
CA PHE A 207 -5.05 3.21 10.11
C PHE A 207 -4.31 4.13 9.14
N ALA A 208 -4.74 5.39 9.08
CA ALA A 208 -4.03 6.43 8.35
C ALA A 208 -4.02 7.74 9.15
N VAL A 209 -2.84 8.35 9.25
CA VAL A 209 -2.66 9.67 9.85
C VAL A 209 -2.99 10.74 8.82
N ILE A 210 -3.89 11.67 9.17
CA ILE A 210 -4.25 12.81 8.34
C ILE A 210 -3.30 13.99 8.59
N GLN A 211 -3.06 14.25 9.85
CA GLN A 211 -2.11 15.23 10.38
C GLN A 211 -1.80 14.89 11.84
N PRO A 212 -0.76 15.44 12.45
CA PRO A 212 -0.50 15.23 13.86
C PRO A 212 -1.72 15.53 14.72
N GLY A 213 -2.12 14.56 15.56
CA GLY A 213 -3.30 14.66 16.42
C GLY A 213 -4.63 14.24 15.77
N LEU A 214 -4.66 13.93 14.46
CA LEU A 214 -5.86 13.50 13.73
C LEU A 214 -5.58 12.28 12.85
N ALA A 215 -6.38 11.22 12.99
CA ALA A 215 -6.25 10.02 12.17
C ALA A 215 -7.63 9.42 11.85
N ILE A 216 -7.66 8.58 10.81
CA ILE A 216 -8.78 7.68 10.49
C ILE A 216 -8.41 6.25 10.88
N SER A 217 -9.39 5.47 11.31
CA SER A 217 -9.18 4.10 11.76
C SER A 217 -10.35 3.19 11.40
N GLY A 218 -10.03 1.99 10.92
CA GLY A 218 -10.94 0.87 10.83
C GLY A 218 -11.07 0.07 12.13
N LEU A 219 -10.27 0.42 13.15
CA LEU A 219 -10.32 -0.16 14.48
C LEU A 219 -10.97 0.83 15.46
N HIS A 220 -11.67 0.30 16.43
CA HIS A 220 -12.15 1.11 17.56
C HIS A 220 -10.96 1.71 18.32
N LYS A 221 -11.08 2.96 18.77
CA LYS A 221 -10.00 3.72 19.45
C LYS A 221 -9.34 2.95 20.60
N SER A 222 -10.11 2.19 21.38
CA SER A 222 -9.58 1.38 22.49
C SER A 222 -8.61 0.27 22.09
N LYS A 223 -8.50 -0.05 20.78
CA LYS A 223 -7.56 -1.04 20.22
C LYS A 223 -6.30 -0.41 19.64
N LEU A 224 -6.24 0.91 19.61
CA LEU A 224 -5.07 1.62 19.08
C LEU A 224 -3.94 1.66 20.13
N PRO A 225 -2.68 1.80 19.71
CA PRO A 225 -1.56 2.06 20.60
C PRO A 225 -1.81 3.24 21.55
N ASP A 226 -1.17 3.22 22.70
CA ASP A 226 -1.29 4.27 23.74
C ASP A 226 -0.96 5.67 23.19
N GLU A 227 -0.04 5.75 22.26
CA GLU A 227 0.38 6.97 21.57
C GLU A 227 -0.76 7.70 20.85
N PHE A 228 -1.79 6.98 20.44
CA PHE A 228 -2.95 7.56 19.75
C PHE A 228 -4.16 7.81 20.65
N GLN A 229 -4.09 7.49 21.96
CA GLN A 229 -5.23 7.66 22.85
C GLN A 229 -5.65 9.12 23.05
N ASN A 230 -4.70 10.07 22.95
CA ASN A 230 -4.97 11.50 23.03
C ASN A 230 -5.30 12.13 21.64
N TRP A 231 -5.24 11.34 20.57
CA TRP A 231 -5.55 11.83 19.22
C TRP A 231 -7.05 11.83 18.95
N GLU A 232 -7.49 12.70 18.08
CA GLU A 232 -8.82 12.61 17.50
C GLU A 232 -8.83 11.50 16.44
N ILE A 233 -9.67 10.48 16.67
CA ILE A 233 -9.80 9.32 15.78
C ILE A 233 -11.17 9.36 15.14
N ILE A 234 -11.20 9.38 13.81
CA ILE A 234 -12.41 9.22 13.03
C ILE A 234 -12.53 7.75 12.66
N GLU A 235 -13.42 7.05 13.32
CA GLU A 235 -13.63 5.62 13.11
C GLU A 235 -14.52 5.38 11.88
N PHE A 236 -14.11 4.46 11.04
CA PHE A 236 -14.87 3.89 9.94
C PHE A 236 -15.43 2.55 10.43
N GLY A 237 -16.59 2.59 11.02
CA GLY A 237 -17.21 1.41 11.63
C GLY A 237 -18.18 0.67 10.70
N PRO A 238 -18.61 -0.55 11.07
CA PRO A 238 -19.53 -1.37 10.28
C PRO A 238 -20.96 -0.80 10.20
N GLU A 239 -21.28 0.24 10.95
CA GLU A 239 -22.63 0.81 11.05
C GLU A 239 -23.12 1.43 9.72
N ASP A 240 -22.21 1.77 8.80
CA ASP A 240 -22.50 2.48 7.56
C ASP A 240 -22.66 1.55 6.34
N TYR A 241 -22.56 0.23 6.53
CA TYR A 241 -22.57 -0.76 5.42
C TYR A 241 -23.94 -1.18 4.90
N SER A 242 -25.04 -0.63 5.39
CA SER A 242 -26.38 -0.99 4.95
C SER A 242 -26.58 -0.59 3.47
N GLY A 243 -26.46 -1.53 2.55
CA GLY A 243 -26.77 -1.35 1.13
C GLY A 243 -25.69 -1.74 0.13
N VAL A 244 -24.52 -2.19 0.55
CA VAL A 244 -23.49 -2.67 -0.37
C VAL A 244 -23.63 -4.20 -0.58
N GLU A 245 -24.17 -4.61 -1.73
CA GLU A 245 -24.22 -6.03 -2.13
C GLU A 245 -22.81 -6.50 -2.53
N PHE A 246 -22.21 -7.39 -1.73
CA PHE A 246 -20.98 -8.10 -2.09
C PHE A 246 -21.33 -9.35 -2.90
N ARG A 247 -20.82 -9.41 -4.14
CA ARG A 247 -21.12 -10.53 -5.07
C ARG A 247 -20.16 -11.71 -4.98
N ASN A 248 -19.22 -11.74 -4.04
CA ASN A 248 -18.23 -12.80 -3.95
C ASN A 248 -18.27 -13.51 -2.59
N ALA A 249 -18.48 -14.85 -2.58
CA ALA A 249 -18.58 -15.64 -1.36
C ALA A 249 -17.30 -15.57 -0.48
N ALA A 250 -16.14 -15.36 -1.08
CA ALA A 250 -14.88 -15.16 -0.34
C ALA A 250 -14.79 -13.82 0.38
N MET A 251 -15.66 -12.85 0.01
CA MET A 251 -15.74 -11.52 0.64
C MET A 251 -16.99 -11.40 1.55
N GLN A 252 -17.90 -12.38 1.55
CA GLN A 252 -19.14 -12.34 2.34
C GLN A 252 -18.91 -12.42 3.86
N ASP A 253 -17.75 -12.89 4.30
CA ASP A 253 -17.41 -12.98 5.72
C ASP A 253 -16.68 -11.73 6.26
N ASN A 254 -16.59 -10.63 5.50
CA ASN A 254 -15.65 -9.59 5.83
C ASN A 254 -16.24 -8.18 5.88
N ASP A 255 -16.76 -7.78 7.04
CA ASP A 255 -16.71 -6.38 7.54
C ASP A 255 -15.31 -5.76 7.36
N TYR A 256 -14.29 -6.61 7.31
CA TYR A 256 -12.90 -6.30 7.07
C TYR A 256 -12.62 -5.63 5.71
N ALA A 257 -13.08 -6.19 4.60
CA ALA A 257 -12.76 -5.67 3.27
C ALA A 257 -13.35 -4.26 3.04
N ASN A 258 -14.52 -3.97 3.58
CA ASN A 258 -15.19 -2.68 3.46
C ASN A 258 -14.48 -1.59 4.26
N THR A 259 -14.15 -1.89 5.51
CA THR A 259 -13.45 -0.97 6.40
C THR A 259 -12.02 -0.72 5.89
N THR A 260 -11.34 -1.77 5.42
CA THR A 260 -9.95 -1.69 4.95
C THR A 260 -9.77 -0.84 3.71
N LEU A 261 -10.68 -0.95 2.74
CA LEU A 261 -10.62 -0.12 1.53
C LEU A 261 -10.95 1.35 1.82
N ALA A 262 -11.83 1.61 2.79
CA ALA A 262 -12.20 2.95 3.19
C ALA A 262 -11.05 3.73 3.87
N VAL A 263 -10.21 3.05 4.65
CA VAL A 263 -9.04 3.65 5.32
C VAL A 263 -7.83 3.74 4.39
N ASN A 264 -7.77 2.91 3.35
CA ASN A 264 -6.66 2.86 2.39
C ASN A 264 -6.72 4.03 1.40
N THR A 265 -6.35 5.20 1.85
CA THR A 265 -6.45 6.49 1.16
C THR A 265 -5.08 7.03 0.79
N LEU A 266 -5.02 8.10 -0.01
CA LEU A 266 -3.80 8.82 -0.32
C LEU A 266 -3.94 10.30 0.05
N LEU A 267 -3.14 10.78 0.99
CA LEU A 267 -3.04 12.21 1.27
C LEU A 267 -2.06 12.88 0.29
N LEU A 268 -2.51 13.97 -0.31
CA LEU A 268 -1.69 14.85 -1.14
C LEU A 268 -0.95 15.89 -0.28
N ASP A 269 -1.59 16.32 0.79
CA ASP A 269 -1.10 17.12 1.88
C ASP A 269 -2.06 16.96 3.09
N GLU A 270 -1.84 17.71 4.16
CA GLU A 270 -2.64 17.67 5.41
C GLU A 270 -4.13 18.05 5.22
N ASN A 271 -4.47 18.65 4.07
CA ASN A 271 -5.84 19.15 3.79
C ASN A 271 -6.52 18.47 2.60
N HIS A 272 -5.81 17.65 1.82
CA HIS A 272 -6.34 17.02 0.62
C HIS A 272 -6.12 15.52 0.64
N MET A 273 -7.21 14.77 0.61
CA MET A 273 -7.21 13.31 0.68
C MET A 273 -7.98 12.72 -0.49
N ILE A 274 -7.33 11.85 -1.26
CA ILE A 274 -7.98 11.06 -2.30
C ILE A 274 -8.65 9.86 -1.62
N VAL A 275 -9.94 9.68 -1.90
CA VAL A 275 -10.78 8.61 -1.34
C VAL A 275 -11.49 7.85 -2.45
N ILE A 276 -11.82 6.59 -2.21
CA ILE A 276 -12.68 5.83 -3.12
C ILE A 276 -14.08 6.46 -3.08
N ASP A 277 -14.66 6.76 -4.24
CA ASP A 277 -15.93 7.49 -4.36
C ASP A 277 -17.09 6.84 -3.60
N SER A 278 -17.15 5.51 -3.58
CA SER A 278 -18.17 4.77 -2.83
C SER A 278 -18.15 5.01 -1.31
N MET A 279 -17.00 5.47 -0.75
CA MET A 279 -16.93 5.86 0.66
C MET A 279 -17.86 7.02 1.01
N LEU A 280 -18.05 7.96 0.08
CA LEU A 280 -18.87 9.15 0.32
C LEU A 280 -20.31 8.79 0.67
N ASP A 281 -20.80 7.69 0.12
CA ASP A 281 -22.15 7.19 0.37
C ASP A 281 -22.26 6.23 1.55
N THR A 282 -21.22 5.41 1.76
CA THR A 282 -21.22 4.33 2.76
C THR A 282 -20.77 4.79 4.15
N HIS A 283 -19.96 5.86 4.26
CA HIS A 283 -19.37 6.34 5.51
C HIS A 283 -19.73 7.81 5.83
N LYS A 284 -20.98 8.18 5.63
CA LYS A 284 -21.46 9.58 5.72
C LYS A 284 -21.10 10.28 7.04
N SER A 285 -21.11 9.57 8.15
CA SER A 285 -20.75 10.13 9.47
C SER A 285 -19.27 10.48 9.54
N ALA A 286 -18.40 9.58 9.11
CA ALA A 286 -16.96 9.78 9.08
C ALA A 286 -16.58 10.90 8.09
N ILE A 287 -17.21 10.92 6.91
CA ILE A 287 -17.03 11.98 5.89
C ILE A 287 -17.35 13.35 6.45
N LYS A 288 -18.52 13.53 7.10
CA LYS A 288 -18.89 14.81 7.74
C LYS A 288 -17.88 15.27 8.80
N LYS A 289 -17.31 14.32 9.57
CA LYS A 289 -16.27 14.65 10.55
C LYS A 289 -14.99 15.13 9.85
N LEU A 290 -14.54 14.46 8.78
CA LEU A 290 -13.38 14.89 7.98
C LEU A 290 -13.58 16.29 7.39
N GLU A 291 -14.73 16.55 6.79
CA GLU A 291 -15.08 17.87 6.26
C GLU A 291 -15.08 18.96 7.35
N SER A 292 -15.58 18.63 8.55
CA SER A 292 -15.56 19.56 9.69
C SER A 292 -14.14 19.92 10.15
N LYS A 293 -13.17 19.05 9.84
CA LYS A 293 -11.73 19.27 10.08
C LYS A 293 -11.03 19.95 8.89
N LYS A 294 -11.80 20.40 7.91
CA LYS A 294 -11.31 21.06 6.68
C LYS A 294 -10.44 20.15 5.79
N VAL A 295 -10.65 18.84 5.88
CA VAL A 295 -10.07 17.87 4.96
C VAL A 295 -10.91 17.86 3.69
N ASN A 296 -10.33 18.29 2.58
CA ASN A 296 -10.94 18.25 1.26
C ASN A 296 -10.84 16.85 0.68
N LEU A 297 -11.98 16.20 0.48
CA LEU A 297 -12.05 14.86 -0.08
C LEU A 297 -12.12 14.93 -1.61
N ILE A 298 -11.24 14.19 -2.26
CA ILE A 298 -11.15 14.09 -3.72
C ILE A 298 -11.60 12.68 -4.09
N PRO A 299 -12.82 12.51 -4.62
CA PRO A 299 -13.31 11.19 -4.98
C PRO A 299 -12.56 10.64 -6.20
N LEU A 300 -12.19 9.38 -6.12
CA LEU A 300 -11.65 8.59 -7.21
C LEU A 300 -12.60 7.43 -7.50
N LYS A 301 -13.09 7.33 -8.72
CA LYS A 301 -13.92 6.19 -9.12
C LYS A 301 -13.06 4.93 -9.19
N TYR A 302 -13.27 3.99 -8.25
CA TYR A 302 -12.45 2.79 -8.12
C TYR A 302 -13.31 1.52 -7.95
N ASP A 303 -14.14 1.22 -8.95
CA ASP A 303 -15.11 0.10 -8.90
C ASP A 303 -14.43 -1.27 -8.82
N VAL A 304 -13.23 -1.41 -9.39
CA VAL A 304 -12.49 -2.69 -9.42
C VAL A 304 -11.69 -2.97 -8.14
N CYS A 305 -11.63 -2.05 -7.19
CA CYS A 305 -10.88 -2.22 -5.92
C CYS A 305 -11.28 -3.49 -5.17
N ARG A 306 -12.57 -3.83 -5.18
CA ARG A 306 -13.11 -5.03 -4.55
C ARG A 306 -12.64 -6.35 -5.18
N TRP A 307 -12.24 -6.32 -6.46
CA TRP A 307 -11.72 -7.49 -7.18
C TRP A 307 -10.21 -7.63 -7.04
N THR A 308 -9.51 -6.51 -6.94
CA THR A 308 -8.06 -6.46 -6.75
C THR A 308 -7.68 -6.54 -5.28
N ASN A 309 -8.63 -6.30 -4.37
CA ASN A 309 -8.41 -6.15 -2.92
C ASN A 309 -7.33 -5.09 -2.61
N GLN A 310 -7.33 -4.00 -3.41
CA GLN A 310 -6.36 -2.93 -3.30
C GLN A 310 -7.04 -1.58 -3.15
N GLY A 311 -6.56 -0.78 -2.20
CA GLY A 311 -6.95 0.60 -2.07
C GLY A 311 -5.99 1.55 -2.78
N ILE A 312 -6.19 2.83 -2.59
CA ILE A 312 -5.42 3.89 -3.29
C ILE A 312 -3.95 3.89 -2.84
N ALA A 313 -3.68 3.67 -1.56
CA ALA A 313 -2.31 3.58 -1.06
C ALA A 313 -1.54 2.41 -1.68
N CYS A 314 -2.18 1.24 -1.82
CA CYS A 314 -1.55 0.04 -2.38
C CYS A 314 -1.05 0.24 -3.80
N ILE A 315 -1.83 0.93 -4.64
CA ILE A 315 -1.51 1.17 -6.07
C ILE A 315 -0.53 2.33 -6.29
N THR A 316 -0.01 2.91 -5.21
CA THR A 316 0.94 4.04 -5.21
C THR A 316 2.07 3.79 -4.23
N ASN A 317 3.21 4.49 -4.42
CA ASN A 317 4.28 4.52 -3.42
C ASN A 317 4.89 5.92 -3.37
N PRO A 318 4.65 6.71 -2.32
CA PRO A 318 5.25 8.02 -2.15
C PRO A 318 6.78 7.95 -2.14
N VAL A 319 7.44 8.83 -2.90
CA VAL A 319 8.92 8.89 -3.01
C VAL A 319 9.47 10.11 -2.31
N VAL A 320 8.78 11.26 -2.46
CA VAL A 320 9.19 12.52 -1.86
C VAL A 320 7.98 13.20 -1.22
N ARG A 321 8.10 13.47 0.08
CA ARG A 321 7.20 14.33 0.85
C ARG A 321 8.01 15.44 1.53
N GLU A 322 7.36 16.53 1.94
CA GLU A 322 8.02 17.65 2.63
C GLU A 322 8.23 17.40 4.13
N GLY A 323 7.99 16.19 4.60
CA GLY A 323 8.17 15.77 6.00
C GLY A 323 9.63 15.78 6.46
N LYS A 324 9.82 15.73 7.77
CA LYS A 324 11.11 15.71 8.45
C LYS A 324 11.13 14.61 9.50
N CYS A 325 12.35 14.25 9.92
CA CYS A 325 12.55 13.37 11.07
C CYS A 325 12.31 14.16 12.37
N GLU A 326 11.07 14.17 12.83
CA GLU A 326 10.66 14.82 14.08
C GLU A 326 9.69 13.93 14.86
N SER A 327 9.51 14.15 16.15
CA SER A 327 8.56 13.36 16.95
C SER A 327 7.17 13.99 16.87
N TYR A 328 6.19 13.19 16.47
CA TYR A 328 4.77 13.57 16.46
C TYR A 328 3.97 12.92 17.61
N ILE A 329 4.63 12.08 18.39
CA ILE A 329 4.05 11.36 19.53
C ILE A 329 4.96 11.53 20.75
N ASP A 330 4.33 11.69 21.93
CA ASP A 330 5.02 11.82 23.22
C ASP A 330 5.49 10.46 23.77
#